data_ec54e9d911b63bb28fa472f520908545
#
_entry.id   ec54e9d911b63bb28fa472f520908545
#
_cell.length_a   1.000
_cell.length_b   1.000
_cell.length_c   1.000
_cell.angle_alpha   90.00
_cell.angle_beta   90.00
_cell.angle_gamma   90.00
#
_symmetry.space_group_name_H-M   'P 1'
#
loop_
_entity.id
_entity.type
_entity.pdbx_description
1 polymer ?
#
loop_
_entity_poly.entity_id
_entity_poly.type
_entity_poly.pdbx_seq_one_letter_code
_entity_poly.pdbx_strand_id
1 'polypeptide(L)'
;IFGTSFGNNIVYSSEYDQARQLLDMLVAKYQDIPFDDVFSGSEIFNQAGACFLQKSRQNLAIPAVDIDRFRSEILNDLTLVHGIGPMTQARLRSKGYLTLPDLIRHPRFRSNANEVLKCLYGGSSVEIMDLIGCRHAKSHPCVLGTAGLHEPEDYVFFDIETLGLFSRPIILFGVGTIEEGNLIVHQYLLRDIDEEQSALTATLDHMSGDRPALVTFNGKSFDVPYFSDRLAYY
;
A
#
# COMPACT_ATOMS: atom_id res chain seq x y z
N ILE A 1 26.76 47.33 -2.31
CA ILE A 1 27.06 45.90 -2.12
C ILE A 1 26.34 45.50 -0.84
N PHE A 2 25.13 44.99 -0.93
CA PHE A 2 24.42 44.48 0.23
C PHE A 2 24.04 43.03 -0.07
N GLY A 3 24.67 42.10 0.66
CA GLY A 3 24.40 40.70 0.60
C GLY A 3 23.02 40.40 1.19
N THR A 4 22.17 39.80 0.40
CA THR A 4 20.87 39.28 0.76
C THR A 4 21.04 37.94 1.47
N SER A 5 21.32 37.98 2.76
CA SER A 5 21.40 36.78 3.62
C SER A 5 20.23 36.68 4.62
N PHE A 6 19.10 37.31 4.34
CA PHE A 6 18.00 37.43 5.32
C PHE A 6 16.75 36.60 5.05
N GLY A 7 16.72 35.79 3.98
CA GLY A 7 15.48 35.11 3.62
C GLY A 7 15.23 33.76 4.32
N ASN A 8 16.24 32.94 4.51
CA ASN A 8 16.04 31.55 4.88
C ASN A 8 15.86 31.26 6.39
N ASN A 9 16.48 32.08 7.25
CA ASN A 9 16.39 31.85 8.70
C ASN A 9 15.04 32.27 9.29
N ILE A 10 14.37 33.27 8.68
CA ILE A 10 13.08 33.77 9.18
C ILE A 10 11.95 32.78 8.85
N VAL A 11 12.00 32.11 7.70
CA VAL A 11 10.97 31.15 7.29
C VAL A 11 11.03 29.92 8.18
N TYR A 12 12.20 29.35 8.43
CA TYR A 12 12.32 28.17 9.30
C TYR A 12 11.97 28.45 10.76
N SER A 13 12.36 29.63 11.31
CA SER A 13 11.97 30.00 12.67
C SER A 13 10.46 30.20 12.79
N SER A 14 9.80 30.76 11.76
CA SER A 14 8.35 31.00 11.80
C SER A 14 7.54 29.69 11.72
N GLU A 15 7.95 28.70 10.94
CA GLU A 15 7.28 27.38 10.88
C GLU A 15 7.44 26.62 12.22
N TYR A 16 8.63 26.62 12.78
CA TYR A 16 8.88 26.01 14.09
C TYR A 16 8.11 26.71 15.21
N ASP A 17 8.09 28.04 15.21
CA ASP A 17 7.36 28.84 16.18
C ASP A 17 5.86 28.64 16.06
N GLN A 18 5.32 28.52 14.84
CA GLN A 18 3.91 28.20 14.60
C GLN A 18 3.55 26.77 15.10
N ALA A 19 4.40 25.79 14.82
CA ALA A 19 4.21 24.42 15.29
C ALA A 19 4.23 24.37 16.82
N ARG A 20 5.14 25.09 17.46
CA ARG A 20 5.21 25.19 18.92
C ARG A 20 4.01 25.90 19.53
N GLN A 21 3.56 26.99 18.95
CA GLN A 21 2.34 27.69 19.37
C GLN A 21 1.10 26.79 19.24
N LEU A 22 0.99 26.02 18.15
CA LEU A 22 -0.07 25.05 17.97
C LEU A 22 -0.03 23.96 19.04
N LEU A 23 1.15 23.42 19.34
CA LEU A 23 1.33 22.44 20.41
C LEU A 23 0.88 22.99 21.76
N ASP A 24 1.37 24.19 22.15
CA ASP A 24 1.03 24.85 23.40
C ASP A 24 -0.50 25.10 23.50
N MET A 25 -1.12 25.51 22.40
CA MET A 25 -2.56 25.71 22.31
C MET A 25 -3.34 24.37 22.48
N LEU A 26 -2.89 23.29 21.84
CA LEU A 26 -3.52 21.98 21.94
C LEU A 26 -3.37 21.41 23.36
N VAL A 27 -2.17 21.51 23.96
CA VAL A 27 -1.93 21.10 25.33
C VAL A 27 -2.85 21.88 26.28
N ALA A 28 -2.89 23.21 26.19
CA ALA A 28 -3.77 24.04 27.02
C ALA A 28 -5.27 23.71 26.84
N LYS A 29 -5.67 23.30 25.63
CA LYS A 29 -7.06 22.93 25.33
C LYS A 29 -7.46 21.58 25.93
N TYR A 30 -6.55 20.62 25.97
CA TYR A 30 -6.89 19.22 26.27
C TYR A 30 -6.30 18.70 27.59
N GLN A 31 -5.38 19.41 28.25
CA GLN A 31 -4.66 18.94 29.44
C GLN A 31 -5.54 18.43 30.60
N ASP A 32 -6.75 18.98 30.77
CA ASP A 32 -7.67 18.63 31.85
C ASP A 32 -8.89 17.85 31.33
N ILE A 33 -8.91 17.44 30.10
CA ILE A 33 -10.01 16.68 29.48
C ILE A 33 -9.63 15.20 29.50
N PRO A 34 -10.45 14.31 30.09
CA PRO A 34 -10.22 12.87 30.04
C PRO A 34 -10.12 12.38 28.58
N PHE A 35 -9.23 11.42 28.34
CA PHE A 35 -8.98 10.86 27.03
C PHE A 35 -10.27 10.33 26.36
N ASP A 36 -11.11 9.62 27.12
CA ASP A 36 -12.38 9.03 26.66
C ASP A 36 -13.45 10.07 26.29
N ASP A 37 -13.32 11.32 26.75
CA ASP A 37 -14.20 12.43 26.37
C ASP A 37 -13.79 13.04 25.00
N VAL A 38 -12.55 12.80 24.57
CA VAL A 38 -12.01 13.31 23.29
C VAL A 38 -12.10 12.27 22.19
N PHE A 39 -11.81 11.02 22.49
CA PHE A 39 -11.75 9.93 21.53
C PHE A 39 -12.87 8.92 21.75
N SER A 40 -13.71 8.74 20.73
CA SER A 40 -14.78 7.74 20.72
C SER A 40 -14.24 6.36 20.34
N GLY A 41 -13.71 5.63 21.30
CA GLY A 41 -13.16 4.30 21.07
C GLY A 41 -13.38 3.39 22.27
N SER A 42 -12.68 2.27 22.29
CA SER A 42 -12.72 1.31 23.38
C SER A 42 -11.36 0.65 23.57
N GLU A 43 -11.09 0.25 24.80
CA GLU A 43 -9.94 -0.61 25.07
C GLU A 43 -10.22 -2.02 24.55
N ILE A 44 -9.24 -2.58 23.85
CA ILE A 44 -9.25 -3.97 23.42
C ILE A 44 -8.07 -4.73 24.05
N PHE A 45 -8.21 -6.04 24.19
CA PHE A 45 -7.22 -6.91 24.78
C PHE A 45 -6.84 -8.04 23.82
N ASN A 46 -5.56 -8.32 23.74
CA ASN A 46 -5.03 -9.51 23.05
C ASN A 46 -3.93 -10.15 23.90
N GLN A 47 -3.26 -11.16 23.37
CA GLN A 47 -2.20 -11.89 24.09
C GLN A 47 -0.99 -11.02 24.48
N ALA A 48 -0.80 -9.88 23.84
CA ALA A 48 0.30 -8.96 24.10
C ALA A 48 -0.06 -7.81 25.07
N GLY A 49 -1.34 -7.71 25.49
CA GLY A 49 -1.81 -6.68 26.43
C GLY A 49 -3.04 -5.92 25.91
N ALA A 50 -3.20 -4.70 26.39
CA ALA A 50 -4.27 -3.78 26.02
C ALA A 50 -3.79 -2.76 24.99
N CYS A 51 -4.69 -2.25 24.16
CA CYS A 51 -4.51 -1.03 23.37
C CYS A 51 -5.87 -0.37 23.11
N PHE A 52 -5.85 0.90 22.70
CA PHE A 52 -7.07 1.64 22.40
C PHE A 52 -7.43 1.56 20.92
N LEU A 53 -8.66 1.17 20.62
CA LEU A 53 -9.20 1.08 19.27
C LEU A 53 -10.31 2.12 19.05
N GLN A 54 -10.13 2.95 18.05
CA GLN A 54 -11.20 3.72 17.44
C GLN A 54 -11.60 3.08 16.11
N LYS A 55 -12.89 2.77 15.96
CA LYS A 55 -13.44 2.14 14.74
C LYS A 55 -14.44 3.08 14.08
N SER A 56 -14.33 3.25 12.75
CA SER A 56 -15.30 3.97 11.96
C SER A 56 -15.74 3.16 10.74
N ARG A 57 -16.95 3.42 10.26
CA ARG A 57 -17.54 2.77 9.09
C ARG A 57 -18.01 3.82 8.10
N GLN A 58 -17.62 3.66 6.83
CA GLN A 58 -18.01 4.55 5.75
C GLN A 58 -18.49 3.74 4.56
N ASN A 59 -19.57 4.19 3.91
CA ASN A 59 -20.00 3.59 2.65
C ASN A 59 -18.96 3.88 1.56
N LEU A 60 -18.50 2.85 0.87
CA LEU A 60 -17.47 2.95 -0.15
C LEU A 60 -17.98 2.37 -1.46
N ALA A 61 -18.04 3.21 -2.49
CA ALA A 61 -18.29 2.77 -3.86
C ALA A 61 -16.93 2.59 -4.56
N ILE A 62 -16.49 1.34 -4.73
CA ILE A 62 -15.28 1.02 -5.49
C ILE A 62 -15.70 0.81 -6.95
N PRO A 63 -15.11 1.56 -7.92
CA PRO A 63 -15.32 1.27 -9.32
C PRO A 63 -14.78 -0.12 -9.64
N ALA A 64 -15.58 -0.95 -10.29
CA ALA A 64 -15.11 -2.25 -10.76
C ALA A 64 -13.98 -2.07 -11.80
N VAL A 65 -12.90 -2.82 -11.64
CA VAL A 65 -11.85 -2.91 -12.66
C VAL A 65 -12.37 -3.75 -13.82
N ASP A 66 -12.25 -3.25 -15.03
CA ASP A 66 -12.59 -4.01 -16.26
C ASP A 66 -11.52 -5.08 -16.50
N ILE A 67 -11.74 -6.24 -15.92
CA ILE A 67 -10.83 -7.40 -15.98
C ILE A 67 -10.70 -7.94 -17.42
N ASP A 68 -11.74 -7.89 -18.22
CA ASP A 68 -11.70 -8.40 -19.59
C ASP A 68 -10.84 -7.49 -20.48
N ARG A 69 -10.97 -6.19 -20.28
CA ARG A 69 -10.08 -5.21 -20.91
C ARG A 69 -8.62 -5.42 -20.48
N PHE A 70 -8.37 -5.53 -19.18
CA PHE A 70 -7.05 -5.79 -18.62
C PHE A 70 -6.42 -7.06 -19.22
N ARG A 71 -7.15 -8.18 -19.23
CA ARG A 71 -6.70 -9.43 -19.83
C ARG A 71 -6.39 -9.28 -21.33
N SER A 72 -7.26 -8.58 -22.05
CA SER A 72 -7.05 -8.32 -23.48
C SER A 72 -5.78 -7.51 -23.74
N GLU A 73 -5.56 -6.42 -22.97
CA GLU A 73 -4.37 -5.58 -23.09
C GLU A 73 -3.10 -6.38 -22.83
N ILE A 74 -3.07 -7.21 -21.78
CA ILE A 74 -1.92 -8.06 -21.45
C ILE A 74 -1.67 -9.11 -22.52
N LEU A 75 -2.69 -9.80 -22.99
CA LEU A 75 -2.52 -10.84 -24.02
C LEU A 75 -2.03 -10.27 -25.36
N ASN A 76 -2.26 -8.99 -25.61
CA ASN A 76 -1.76 -8.29 -26.79
C ASN A 76 -0.34 -7.76 -26.65
N ASP A 77 0.25 -7.81 -25.45
CA ASP A 77 1.62 -7.32 -25.22
C ASP A 77 2.66 -8.42 -25.39
N LEU A 78 3.19 -8.53 -26.60
CA LEU A 78 4.23 -9.53 -26.89
C LEU A 78 5.56 -9.23 -26.19
N THR A 79 5.77 -8.01 -25.67
CA THR A 79 7.03 -7.63 -25.00
C THR A 79 7.20 -8.31 -23.62
N LEU A 80 6.14 -8.89 -23.08
CA LEU A 80 6.22 -9.72 -21.89
C LEU A 80 7.07 -10.99 -22.10
N VAL A 81 7.17 -11.45 -23.36
CA VAL A 81 8.02 -12.60 -23.71
C VAL A 81 9.49 -12.18 -23.77
N HIS A 82 10.34 -12.89 -23.06
CA HIS A 82 11.78 -12.63 -23.05
C HIS A 82 12.38 -12.64 -24.46
N GLY A 83 13.17 -11.63 -24.79
CA GLY A 83 13.79 -11.45 -26.11
C GLY A 83 12.90 -10.76 -27.15
N ILE A 84 11.71 -10.29 -26.78
CA ILE A 84 10.84 -9.47 -27.62
C ILE A 84 10.85 -8.04 -27.07
N GLY A 85 11.50 -7.14 -27.78
CA GLY A 85 11.42 -5.69 -27.58
C GLY A 85 10.45 -5.04 -28.58
N PRO A 86 10.25 -3.70 -28.52
CA PRO A 86 9.29 -2.98 -29.36
C PRO A 86 9.47 -3.23 -30.87
N MET A 87 10.71 -3.23 -31.34
CA MET A 87 11.02 -3.49 -32.76
C MET A 87 10.68 -4.93 -33.19
N THR A 88 10.97 -5.90 -32.31
CA THR A 88 10.66 -7.31 -32.57
C THR A 88 9.15 -7.52 -32.54
N GLN A 89 8.45 -6.90 -31.59
CA GLN A 89 6.98 -6.93 -31.53
C GLN A 89 6.36 -6.37 -32.83
N ALA A 90 6.80 -5.21 -33.31
CA ALA A 90 6.31 -4.64 -34.56
C ALA A 90 6.48 -5.59 -35.73
N ARG A 91 7.66 -6.24 -35.86
CA ARG A 91 7.95 -7.24 -36.90
C ARG A 91 7.12 -8.52 -36.76
N LEU A 92 6.83 -8.96 -35.54
CA LEU A 92 5.97 -10.12 -35.30
C LEU A 92 4.52 -9.80 -35.65
N ARG A 93 4.02 -8.63 -35.29
CA ARG A 93 2.67 -8.17 -35.71
C ARG A 93 2.49 -8.09 -37.19
N SER A 94 3.49 -7.61 -37.94
CA SER A 94 3.45 -7.59 -39.43
C SER A 94 3.42 -8.99 -40.05
N LYS A 95 3.81 -10.03 -39.28
CA LYS A 95 3.75 -11.45 -39.68
C LYS A 95 2.52 -12.19 -39.16
N GLY A 96 1.56 -11.48 -38.55
CA GLY A 96 0.31 -12.06 -38.06
C GLY A 96 0.35 -12.60 -36.62
N TYR A 97 1.45 -12.42 -35.88
CA TYR A 97 1.49 -12.74 -34.44
C TYR A 97 1.02 -11.52 -33.65
N LEU A 98 -0.25 -11.49 -33.27
CA LEU A 98 -0.89 -10.34 -32.64
C LEU A 98 -0.94 -10.46 -31.14
N THR A 99 -1.05 -11.69 -30.63
CA THR A 99 -1.26 -12.02 -29.22
C THR A 99 -0.21 -12.99 -28.69
N LEU A 100 -0.08 -13.08 -27.37
CA LEU A 100 0.77 -14.09 -26.73
C LEU A 100 0.42 -15.54 -27.14
N PRO A 101 -0.87 -15.93 -27.22
CA PRO A 101 -1.26 -17.24 -27.76
C PRO A 101 -0.75 -17.53 -29.18
N ASP A 102 -0.67 -16.51 -30.06
CA ASP A 102 -0.15 -16.73 -31.41
C ASP A 102 1.32 -17.17 -31.39
N LEU A 103 2.09 -16.71 -30.40
CA LEU A 103 3.51 -17.05 -30.28
C LEU A 103 3.78 -18.51 -29.94
N ILE A 104 2.78 -19.28 -29.53
CA ILE A 104 2.89 -20.74 -29.32
C ILE A 104 3.28 -21.44 -30.64
N ARG A 105 2.92 -20.86 -31.78
CA ARG A 105 3.26 -21.38 -33.12
C ARG A 105 4.61 -20.88 -33.64
N HIS A 106 5.24 -19.92 -32.93
CA HIS A 106 6.49 -19.31 -33.36
C HIS A 106 7.69 -20.18 -32.98
N PRO A 107 8.58 -20.62 -33.88
CA PRO A 107 9.62 -21.58 -33.57
C PRO A 107 10.63 -21.11 -32.52
N ARG A 108 10.90 -19.81 -32.47
CA ARG A 108 11.86 -19.23 -31.49
C ARG A 108 11.26 -18.86 -30.16
N PHE A 109 10.02 -18.37 -30.12
CA PHE A 109 9.42 -17.77 -28.93
C PHE A 109 8.41 -18.66 -28.21
N ARG A 110 8.14 -19.85 -28.75
CA ARG A 110 7.14 -20.80 -28.23
C ARG A 110 7.34 -21.12 -26.74
N SER A 111 8.57 -21.47 -26.34
CA SER A 111 8.85 -21.86 -24.96
C SER A 111 8.57 -20.73 -24.00
N ASN A 112 9.16 -19.55 -24.25
CA ASN A 112 9.00 -18.39 -23.40
C ASN A 112 7.56 -17.85 -23.38
N ALA A 113 6.85 -17.95 -24.50
CA ALA A 113 5.43 -17.59 -24.56
C ALA A 113 4.56 -18.52 -23.71
N ASN A 114 4.85 -19.83 -23.70
CA ASN A 114 4.16 -20.79 -22.83
C ASN A 114 4.39 -20.50 -21.34
N GLU A 115 5.61 -20.12 -20.95
CA GLU A 115 5.92 -19.73 -19.56
C GLU A 115 5.12 -18.49 -19.14
N VAL A 116 5.08 -17.46 -19.99
CA VAL A 116 4.29 -16.25 -19.75
C VAL A 116 2.81 -16.59 -19.63
N LEU A 117 2.26 -17.37 -20.54
CA LEU A 117 0.84 -17.77 -20.52
C LEU A 117 0.52 -18.61 -19.28
N LYS A 118 1.42 -19.52 -18.89
CA LYS A 118 1.25 -20.32 -17.66
C LYS A 118 1.16 -19.41 -16.43
N CYS A 119 2.03 -18.39 -16.33
CA CYS A 119 1.97 -17.41 -15.26
C CYS A 119 0.65 -16.61 -15.31
N LEU A 120 0.24 -16.10 -16.48
CA LEU A 120 -0.98 -15.29 -16.62
C LEU A 120 -2.29 -16.06 -16.30
N TYR A 121 -2.31 -17.38 -16.55
CA TYR A 121 -3.53 -18.19 -16.32
C TYR A 121 -3.54 -18.93 -15.00
N GLY A 122 -2.41 -19.17 -14.38
CA GLY A 122 -2.33 -19.99 -13.17
C GLY A 122 -1.43 -19.44 -12.07
N GLY A 123 -0.77 -18.31 -12.31
CA GLY A 123 0.07 -17.64 -11.30
C GLY A 123 -0.75 -16.85 -10.28
N SER A 124 -0.14 -16.58 -9.15
CA SER A 124 -0.66 -15.64 -8.16
C SER A 124 -0.66 -14.20 -8.68
N SER A 125 -1.42 -13.32 -8.06
CA SER A 125 -1.43 -11.88 -8.39
C SER A 125 -0.03 -11.26 -8.31
N VAL A 126 0.80 -11.70 -7.35
CA VAL A 126 2.18 -11.24 -7.18
C VAL A 126 3.05 -11.66 -8.38
N GLU A 127 2.97 -12.94 -8.78
CA GLU A 127 3.72 -13.45 -9.94
C GLU A 127 3.33 -12.75 -11.24
N ILE A 128 2.03 -12.48 -11.42
CA ILE A 128 1.52 -11.73 -12.58
C ILE A 128 2.00 -10.28 -12.55
N MET A 129 1.93 -9.63 -11.39
CA MET A 129 2.41 -8.25 -11.21
C MET A 129 3.92 -8.15 -11.46
N ASP A 130 4.72 -9.09 -10.97
CA ASP A 130 6.17 -9.12 -11.18
C ASP A 130 6.51 -9.37 -12.65
N LEU A 131 5.82 -10.29 -13.32
CA LEU A 131 5.98 -10.54 -14.75
C LEU A 131 5.75 -9.26 -15.57
N ILE A 132 4.67 -8.53 -15.30
CA ILE A 132 4.34 -7.29 -16.00
C ILE A 132 5.32 -6.18 -15.60
N GLY A 133 5.66 -6.07 -14.32
CA GLY A 133 6.58 -5.09 -13.76
C GLY A 133 8.02 -5.21 -14.25
N CYS A 134 8.44 -6.40 -14.72
CA CYS A 134 9.73 -6.57 -15.40
C CYS A 134 9.84 -5.79 -16.72
N ARG A 135 8.73 -5.37 -17.34
CA ARG A 135 8.67 -4.70 -18.63
C ARG A 135 8.11 -3.30 -18.58
N HIS A 136 7.27 -3.03 -17.62
CA HIS A 136 6.54 -1.77 -17.48
C HIS A 136 6.89 -1.03 -16.19
N ALA A 137 6.79 0.29 -16.22
CA ALA A 137 6.91 1.11 -15.02
C ALA A 137 5.77 0.77 -14.02
N LYS A 138 6.02 0.95 -12.74
CA LYS A 138 5.03 0.67 -11.66
C LYS A 138 3.69 1.42 -11.85
N SER A 139 3.72 2.59 -12.49
CA SER A 139 2.53 3.39 -12.81
C SER A 139 1.86 3.01 -14.13
N HIS A 140 2.33 1.96 -14.82
CA HIS A 140 1.73 1.54 -16.09
C HIS A 140 0.34 0.94 -15.87
N PRO A 141 -0.67 1.24 -16.73
CA PRO A 141 -2.03 0.72 -16.55
C PRO A 141 -2.12 -0.81 -16.40
N CYS A 142 -1.29 -1.57 -17.11
CA CYS A 142 -1.24 -3.02 -16.95
C CYS A 142 -0.71 -3.47 -15.58
N VAL A 143 0.20 -2.71 -14.94
CA VAL A 143 0.65 -3.01 -13.57
C VAL A 143 -0.45 -2.65 -12.57
N LEU A 144 -1.06 -1.48 -12.71
CA LEU A 144 -2.16 -1.05 -11.85
C LEU A 144 -3.39 -1.93 -12.02
N GLY A 145 -3.64 -2.43 -13.23
CA GLY A 145 -4.75 -3.33 -13.55
C GLY A 145 -4.67 -4.69 -12.83
N THR A 146 -3.50 -5.10 -12.32
CA THR A 146 -3.38 -6.30 -11.48
C THR A 146 -4.18 -6.20 -10.18
N ALA A 147 -4.51 -4.98 -9.74
CA ALA A 147 -5.44 -4.75 -8.64
C ALA A 147 -6.78 -5.49 -8.87
N GLY A 148 -7.29 -5.53 -10.09
CA GLY A 148 -8.52 -6.27 -10.40
C GLY A 148 -8.42 -7.80 -10.30
N LEU A 149 -7.28 -8.36 -9.93
CA LEU A 149 -7.13 -9.79 -9.61
C LEU A 149 -7.51 -10.11 -8.16
N HIS A 150 -7.81 -9.10 -7.36
CA HIS A 150 -8.24 -9.20 -5.99
C HIS A 150 -9.71 -8.80 -5.86
N GLU A 151 -10.41 -9.45 -4.94
CA GLU A 151 -11.73 -8.99 -4.52
C GLU A 151 -11.59 -7.75 -3.62
N PRO A 152 -12.61 -6.89 -3.52
CA PRO A 152 -12.56 -5.74 -2.64
C PRO A 152 -12.16 -6.07 -1.19
N GLU A 153 -12.62 -7.21 -0.68
CA GLU A 153 -12.38 -7.70 0.68
C GLU A 153 -10.93 -8.16 0.91
N ASP A 154 -10.15 -8.39 -0.16
CA ASP A 154 -8.72 -8.73 -0.06
C ASP A 154 -7.86 -7.48 0.27
N TYR A 155 -8.39 -6.26 0.07
CA TYR A 155 -7.62 -5.04 0.29
C TYR A 155 -7.48 -4.68 1.76
N VAL A 156 -6.25 -4.44 2.17
CA VAL A 156 -5.89 -3.88 3.47
C VAL A 156 -5.17 -2.57 3.26
N PHE A 157 -5.80 -1.47 3.58
CA PHE A 157 -5.19 -0.15 3.59
C PHE A 157 -4.40 0.01 4.88
N PHE A 158 -3.16 0.46 4.79
CA PHE A 158 -2.27 0.51 5.94
C PHE A 158 -1.44 1.80 5.94
N ASP A 159 -1.41 2.46 7.09
CA ASP A 159 -0.64 3.67 7.36
C ASP A 159 -0.24 3.72 8.83
N ILE A 160 0.90 4.35 9.15
CA ILE A 160 1.40 4.48 10.51
C ILE A 160 1.88 5.89 10.84
N GLU A 161 1.74 6.27 12.12
CA GLU A 161 2.36 7.47 12.67
C GLU A 161 3.35 7.11 13.77
N THR A 162 4.54 7.71 13.76
CA THR A 162 5.64 7.37 14.65
C THR A 162 6.15 8.56 15.44
N LEU A 163 6.77 8.31 16.59
CA LEU A 163 7.44 9.37 17.37
C LEU A 163 8.75 9.87 16.75
N GLY A 164 9.18 9.31 15.63
CA GLY A 164 10.39 9.72 14.92
C GLY A 164 10.84 8.70 13.90
N LEU A 165 11.89 9.03 13.14
CA LEU A 165 12.28 8.30 11.93
C LEU A 165 13.01 6.96 12.17
N PHE A 166 13.55 6.68 13.35
CA PHE A 166 14.36 5.46 13.55
C PHE A 166 14.11 4.89 14.93
N SER A 167 13.75 3.59 14.97
CA SER A 167 13.62 2.79 16.21
C SER A 167 12.78 3.46 17.31
N ARG A 168 11.83 4.31 16.95
CA ARG A 168 10.87 4.93 17.84
C ARG A 168 9.56 4.16 17.82
N PRO A 169 8.78 4.20 18.89
CA PRO A 169 7.46 3.59 18.90
C PRO A 169 6.56 4.13 17.79
N ILE A 170 5.74 3.25 17.22
CA ILE A 170 4.59 3.63 16.38
C ILE A 170 3.48 4.01 17.34
N ILE A 171 2.94 5.21 17.20
CA ILE A 171 1.92 5.75 18.12
C ILE A 171 0.50 5.64 17.59
N LEU A 172 0.34 5.50 16.29
CA LEU A 172 -0.95 5.30 15.64
C LEU A 172 -0.80 4.32 14.48
N PHE A 173 -1.66 3.33 14.45
CA PHE A 173 -1.78 2.37 13.36
C PHE A 173 -3.13 2.56 12.72
N GLY A 174 -3.16 2.89 11.45
CA GLY A 174 -4.36 2.98 10.62
C GLY A 174 -4.51 1.75 9.76
N VAL A 175 -5.61 1.01 9.92
CA VAL A 175 -5.95 -0.13 9.07
C VAL A 175 -7.35 0.05 8.51
N GLY A 176 -7.46 0.01 7.19
CA GLY A 176 -8.74 0.02 6.49
C GLY A 176 -9.00 -1.35 5.84
N THR A 177 -10.17 -1.92 6.09
CA THR A 177 -10.66 -3.14 5.42
C THR A 177 -11.98 -2.85 4.73
N ILE A 178 -12.33 -3.68 3.74
CA ILE A 178 -13.61 -3.56 3.05
C ILE A 178 -14.49 -4.71 3.47
N GLU A 179 -15.66 -4.40 4.01
CA GLU A 179 -16.64 -5.36 4.50
C GLU A 179 -18.02 -5.00 3.96
N GLU A 180 -18.63 -5.88 3.17
CA GLU A 180 -19.98 -5.68 2.61
C GLU A 180 -20.17 -4.32 1.92
N GLY A 181 -19.18 -3.88 1.13
CA GLY A 181 -19.21 -2.59 0.42
C GLY A 181 -19.00 -1.35 1.30
N ASN A 182 -18.52 -1.52 2.53
CA ASN A 182 -18.13 -0.44 3.41
C ASN A 182 -16.64 -0.49 3.71
N LEU A 183 -16.03 0.68 3.81
CA LEU A 183 -14.70 0.84 4.38
C LEU A 183 -14.82 0.87 5.90
N ILE A 184 -14.18 -0.08 6.55
CA ILE A 184 -14.03 -0.13 8.00
C ILE A 184 -12.63 0.33 8.32
N VAL A 185 -12.52 1.43 9.06
CA VAL A 185 -11.22 1.96 9.49
C VAL A 185 -11.03 1.65 10.96
N HIS A 186 -9.93 0.97 11.27
CA HIS A 186 -9.46 0.69 12.60
C HIS A 186 -8.24 1.57 12.87
N GLN A 187 -8.29 2.36 13.94
CA GLN A 187 -7.18 3.17 14.39
C GLN A 187 -6.77 2.71 15.80
N TYR A 188 -5.57 2.11 15.88
CA TYR A 188 -4.99 1.72 17.16
C TYR A 188 -4.08 2.84 17.63
N LEU A 189 -4.51 3.56 18.67
CA LEU A 189 -3.79 4.68 19.24
C LEU A 189 -3.14 4.23 20.54
N LEU A 190 -1.85 4.51 20.69
CA LEU A 190 -1.15 4.28 21.95
C LEU A 190 -1.45 5.41 22.92
N ARG A 191 -1.93 5.05 24.11
CA ARG A 191 -2.07 5.94 25.27
C ARG A 191 -0.76 5.93 26.09
N ASP A 192 -0.05 4.79 26.05
CA ASP A 192 1.30 4.63 26.60
C ASP A 192 2.15 3.73 25.65
N ILE A 193 3.47 3.82 25.79
CA ILE A 193 4.42 3.09 24.90
C ILE A 193 4.34 1.58 25.09
N ASP A 194 3.97 1.11 26.27
CA ASP A 194 3.81 -0.32 26.57
C ASP A 194 2.62 -0.97 25.84
N GLU A 195 1.70 -0.19 25.29
CA GLU A 195 0.61 -0.67 24.45
C GLU A 195 1.04 -1.03 23.02
N GLU A 196 2.28 -0.68 22.60
CA GLU A 196 2.73 -0.86 21.20
C GLU A 196 2.67 -2.32 20.76
N GLN A 197 3.11 -3.26 21.59
CA GLN A 197 3.10 -4.68 21.25
C GLN A 197 1.67 -5.19 20.98
N SER A 198 0.70 -4.74 21.79
CA SER A 198 -0.70 -5.08 21.60
C SER A 198 -1.26 -4.49 20.30
N ALA A 199 -0.96 -3.22 20.01
CA ALA A 199 -1.38 -2.56 18.79
C ALA A 199 -0.75 -3.17 17.53
N LEU A 200 0.54 -3.55 17.58
CA LEU A 200 1.24 -4.30 16.52
C LEU A 200 0.53 -5.64 16.24
N THR A 201 0.21 -6.40 17.30
CA THR A 201 -0.47 -7.69 17.18
C THR A 201 -1.85 -7.52 16.55
N ALA A 202 -2.64 -6.58 17.05
CA ALA A 202 -3.98 -6.30 16.52
C ALA A 202 -3.94 -5.83 15.05
N THR A 203 -2.93 -5.05 14.68
CA THR A 203 -2.71 -4.62 13.29
C THR A 203 -2.35 -5.79 12.37
N LEU A 204 -1.48 -6.69 12.83
CA LEU A 204 -1.04 -7.86 12.07
C LEU A 204 -2.20 -8.83 11.78
N ASP A 205 -3.17 -8.94 12.69
CA ASP A 205 -4.35 -9.79 12.51
C ASP A 205 -5.15 -9.44 11.24
N HIS A 206 -5.21 -8.15 10.88
CA HIS A 206 -5.85 -7.71 9.63
C HIS A 206 -5.10 -8.13 8.36
N MET A 207 -3.82 -8.46 8.48
CA MET A 207 -2.98 -8.88 7.36
C MET A 207 -2.90 -10.40 7.21
N SER A 208 -3.59 -11.16 8.07
CA SER A 208 -3.53 -12.62 8.15
C SER A 208 -4.53 -13.34 7.24
N GLY A 209 -5.14 -12.65 6.29
CA GLY A 209 -6.07 -13.23 5.30
C GLY A 209 -5.38 -14.16 4.29
N ASP A 210 -6.17 -14.93 3.53
CA ASP A 210 -5.66 -15.86 2.52
C ASP A 210 -4.92 -15.15 1.38
N ARG A 211 -5.35 -13.95 1.00
CA ARG A 211 -4.78 -13.17 -0.12
C ARG A 211 -4.78 -11.66 0.15
N PRO A 212 -4.18 -11.19 1.24
CA PRO A 212 -4.22 -9.76 1.55
C PRO A 212 -3.47 -8.96 0.48
N ALA A 213 -4.12 -7.93 -0.05
CA ALA A 213 -3.54 -6.96 -0.96
C ALA A 213 -3.29 -5.65 -0.22
N LEU A 214 -2.04 -5.44 0.22
CA LEU A 214 -1.68 -4.28 1.01
C LEU A 214 -1.64 -3.01 0.15
N VAL A 215 -2.40 -2.00 0.53
CA VAL A 215 -2.45 -0.68 -0.09
C VAL A 215 -1.88 0.35 0.88
N THR A 216 -0.81 1.02 0.46
CA THR A 216 -0.12 2.00 1.29
C THR A 216 0.29 3.22 0.46
N PHE A 217 0.50 4.36 1.10
CA PHE A 217 1.17 5.50 0.49
C PHE A 217 2.68 5.43 0.80
N ASN A 218 3.51 5.14 -0.22
CA ASN A 218 4.97 4.96 -0.06
C ASN A 218 5.40 3.84 0.92
N GLY A 219 4.52 2.91 1.25
CA GLY A 219 4.72 1.91 2.30
C GLY A 219 5.92 0.99 2.12
N LYS A 220 6.35 0.72 0.87
CA LYS A 220 7.58 -0.06 0.61
C LYS A 220 8.84 0.60 1.15
N SER A 221 8.84 1.93 1.30
CA SER A 221 10.02 2.70 1.73
C SER A 221 9.95 3.11 3.20
N PHE A 222 8.77 3.13 3.82
CA PHE A 222 8.60 3.56 5.19
C PHE A 222 7.71 2.62 6.01
N ASP A 223 6.40 2.58 5.79
CA ASP A 223 5.44 1.91 6.69
C ASP A 223 5.76 0.42 6.88
N VAL A 224 5.95 -0.32 5.79
CA VAL A 224 6.17 -1.77 5.85
C VAL A 224 7.50 -2.14 6.50
N PRO A 225 8.66 -1.55 6.10
CA PRO A 225 9.91 -1.80 6.80
C PRO A 225 9.85 -1.40 8.26
N TYR A 226 9.29 -0.23 8.57
CA TYR A 226 9.19 0.26 9.94
C TYR A 226 8.34 -0.64 10.82
N PHE A 227 7.17 -1.04 10.35
CA PHE A 227 6.29 -1.99 11.03
C PHE A 227 6.98 -3.34 11.25
N SER A 228 7.69 -3.86 10.22
CA SER A 228 8.45 -5.11 10.32
C SER A 228 9.58 -5.02 11.35
N ASP A 229 10.29 -3.90 11.41
CA ASP A 229 11.36 -3.68 12.38
C ASP A 229 10.79 -3.62 13.82
N ARG A 230 9.60 -3.02 14.00
CA ARG A 230 8.95 -3.01 15.32
C ARG A 230 8.42 -4.38 15.72
N LEU A 231 7.86 -5.16 14.79
CA LEU A 231 7.50 -6.56 15.05
C LEU A 231 8.71 -7.43 15.45
N ALA A 232 9.87 -7.19 14.83
CA ALA A 232 11.09 -7.93 15.15
C ALA A 232 11.71 -7.52 16.50
N TYR A 233 11.35 -6.36 17.03
CA TYR A 233 11.83 -5.86 18.32
C TYR A 233 11.16 -6.60 19.49
N TYR A 234 9.88 -6.99 19.34
CA TYR A 234 9.10 -7.73 20.36
C TYR A 234 9.11 -9.23 20.10
#